data_a65f432fe1c524799a59ac56a462cf9d
#
_entry.id   a65f432fe1c524799a59ac56a462cf9d
#
_cell.length_a   1.000
_cell.length_b   1.000
_cell.length_c   1.000
_cell.angle_alpha   90.00
_cell.angle_beta   90.00
_cell.angle_gamma   90.00
#
_symmetry.space_group_name_H-M   'P 1'
#
loop_
_entity.id
_entity.type
_entity.pdbx_description
1 polymer ?
#
loop_
_entity_poly.entity_id
_entity_poly.type
_entity_poly.pdbx_seq_one_letter_code
_entity_poly.pdbx_strand_id
1 'polypeptide(L)'
;MSDIAAAPIKPPRSHTKIIILILLLLFLSLGYGAGFFALPMSLLLSYQNRNCDSVITLHKTYRVLYPDFIEDPTLSSPVEECKAYTLATSYEENESWQQAYDAYRMYSETYSSGLYSKEAHEHSAAALLNMAQDQLEQEKYHEALANSNLIVASYSDTAVTTEAWDLIPSIYTPWGAGLRESGDFTGSEQVLNEFKTWSLTNQKNDSTTCAQRELAQTYLAWGLDLKSQAQFESAIAKFELAVAADPESPSDFAEKIRAGQSNTYIDWGDALLEQDQFPVAMEKFELAISKSGGTNDAAAADALANGQIKWANHLSAEEDFESALEHLGLAGKAAISDAMQKSVETARQDIYLAFSKSTGSQARRVMKEALKSICEQQKAPVLPIFGLNNDSIRFGIYGVEDQLPENFAARTPGEMHYIVCIKPDNKTVETRLHKNVVLDFGRYDFYTLVEQFRVQVIWDVSLVGTSTGESDAEETFTGELPPPFSETGGNYIYGSAPMEELKLWLESFTH
;
A
#
# COMPACT_ATOMS: atom_id res chain seq x y z
N MET A 1 3.37 43.53 144.51
CA MET A 1 4.22 43.41 143.38
C MET A 1 3.50 42.46 142.47
N SER A 2 2.83 43.01 141.70
CA SER A 2 1.83 42.31 140.84
C SER A 2 2.25 42.44 139.38
N ASP A 3 2.54 41.31 138.83
CA ASP A 3 2.83 41.19 137.39
C ASP A 3 1.57 41.25 136.55
N ILE A 4 1.53 42.22 135.70
CA ILE A 4 0.47 42.33 134.63
C ILE A 4 1.01 41.66 133.41
N ALA A 5 0.41 40.46 133.06
CA ALA A 5 0.70 39.75 131.83
C ALA A 5 0.01 40.50 130.65
N ALA A 6 0.82 40.89 129.72
CA ALA A 6 0.35 41.48 128.46
C ALA A 6 -0.29 40.44 127.53
N ALA A 7 -1.47 40.67 126.99
CA ALA A 7 -2.19 39.79 126.01
C ALA A 7 -1.55 39.86 124.58
N PRO A 8 -1.44 38.75 123.86
CA PRO A 8 -0.81 38.74 122.52
C PRO A 8 -1.72 39.44 121.47
N ILE A 9 -1.12 40.41 120.76
CA ILE A 9 -1.75 41.13 119.67
C ILE A 9 -1.86 40.16 118.47
N LYS A 10 -3.06 39.84 117.97
CA LYS A 10 -3.29 39.08 116.74
C LYS A 10 -2.78 39.93 115.56
N PRO A 11 -1.92 39.30 114.64
CA PRO A 11 -1.52 40.06 113.48
C PRO A 11 -2.70 40.41 112.58
N PRO A 12 -2.69 41.56 111.87
CA PRO A 12 -3.78 41.94 110.99
C PRO A 12 -3.94 40.91 109.83
N ARG A 13 -5.17 40.44 109.62
CA ARG A 13 -5.49 39.58 108.46
C ARG A 13 -5.11 40.28 107.13
N SER A 14 -4.19 39.71 106.42
CA SER A 14 -3.67 40.26 105.18
C SER A 14 -4.78 40.33 104.13
N HIS A 15 -5.33 41.48 103.90
CA HIS A 15 -6.32 41.79 102.84
C HIS A 15 -5.68 41.73 101.46
N THR A 16 -4.35 41.62 101.38
CA THR A 16 -3.58 41.60 100.17
C THR A 16 -3.98 40.42 99.25
N LYS A 17 -4.29 39.23 99.80
CA LYS A 17 -4.79 38.13 99.05
C LYS A 17 -6.15 38.36 98.38
N ILE A 18 -7.03 39.06 99.06
CA ILE A 18 -8.36 39.44 98.56
C ILE A 18 -8.25 40.50 97.47
N ILE A 19 -7.37 41.47 97.65
CA ILE A 19 -7.12 42.53 96.68
C ILE A 19 -6.49 41.94 95.43
N ILE A 20 -5.54 41.01 95.56
CA ILE A 20 -4.93 40.27 94.39
C ILE A 20 -6.02 39.46 93.71
N LEU A 21 -6.90 38.78 94.39
CA LEU A 21 -7.98 38.00 93.79
C LEU A 21 -8.97 38.87 93.04
N ILE A 22 -9.34 40.02 93.63
CA ILE A 22 -10.24 41.06 93.04
C ILE A 22 -9.59 41.68 91.80
N LEU A 23 -8.29 41.98 91.83
CA LEU A 23 -7.52 42.49 90.70
C LEU A 23 -7.41 41.42 89.59
N LEU A 24 -7.23 40.20 89.97
CA LEU A 24 -7.16 39.05 89.02
C LEU A 24 -8.52 38.84 88.38
N LEU A 25 -9.61 38.87 89.11
CA LEU A 25 -10.99 38.80 88.61
C LEU A 25 -11.37 40.01 87.73
N LEU A 26 -10.94 41.22 88.07
CA LEU A 26 -11.07 42.44 87.27
C LEU A 26 -10.26 42.33 85.96
N PHE A 27 -9.02 41.80 86.03
CA PHE A 27 -8.20 41.59 84.87
C PHE A 27 -8.78 40.49 83.94
N LEU A 28 -9.30 39.42 84.50
CA LEU A 28 -10.03 38.36 83.76
C LEU A 28 -11.34 38.91 83.16
N SER A 29 -12.11 39.73 83.88
CA SER A 29 -13.34 40.29 83.35
C SER A 29 -13.10 41.34 82.25
N LEU A 30 -12.07 42.21 82.45
CA LEU A 30 -11.61 43.17 81.43
C LEU A 30 -11.04 42.43 80.20
N GLY A 31 -10.26 41.35 80.41
CA GLY A 31 -9.77 40.53 79.36
C GLY A 31 -10.88 39.80 78.58
N TYR A 32 -11.87 39.28 79.31
CA TYR A 32 -13.03 38.63 78.69
C TYR A 32 -13.88 39.63 77.87
N GLY A 33 -14.16 40.85 78.43
CA GLY A 33 -14.87 41.93 77.72
C GLY A 33 -14.06 42.45 76.50
N ALA A 34 -12.75 42.65 76.68
CA ALA A 34 -11.92 43.10 75.56
C ALA A 34 -11.82 42.04 74.42
N GLY A 35 -11.76 40.76 74.80
CA GLY A 35 -11.77 39.66 73.84
C GLY A 35 -13.01 39.57 73.00
N PHE A 36 -14.15 39.94 73.59
CA PHE A 36 -15.48 40.01 72.95
C PHE A 36 -15.49 40.93 71.71
N PHE A 37 -14.82 42.06 71.76
CA PHE A 37 -14.71 43.03 70.66
C PHE A 37 -13.44 42.79 69.81
N ALA A 38 -12.33 42.37 70.40
CA ALA A 38 -11.07 42.23 69.72
C ALA A 38 -11.02 41.00 68.76
N LEU A 39 -11.60 39.84 69.16
CA LEU A 39 -11.60 38.65 68.35
C LEU A 39 -12.41 38.82 67.03
N PRO A 40 -13.68 39.38 67.04
CA PRO A 40 -14.37 39.66 65.79
C PRO A 40 -13.62 40.62 64.87
N MET A 41 -13.02 41.67 65.42
CA MET A 41 -12.28 42.67 64.67
C MET A 41 -11.00 42.00 64.02
N SER A 42 -10.30 41.14 64.77
CA SER A 42 -9.17 40.43 64.32
C SER A 42 -9.53 39.39 63.24
N LEU A 43 -10.73 38.78 63.35
CA LEU A 43 -11.31 37.91 62.36
C LEU A 43 -11.53 38.62 61.01
N LEU A 44 -12.25 39.79 61.08
CA LEU A 44 -12.50 40.57 59.86
C LEU A 44 -11.22 41.10 59.22
N LEU A 45 -10.25 41.55 60.04
CA LEU A 45 -8.92 41.93 59.53
C LEU A 45 -8.17 40.72 58.87
N SER A 46 -8.25 39.53 59.46
CA SER A 46 -7.67 38.32 58.88
C SER A 46 -8.35 37.95 57.59
N TYR A 47 -9.68 38.11 57.50
CA TYR A 47 -10.42 37.90 56.26
C TYR A 47 -9.98 38.88 55.16
N GLN A 48 -9.92 40.19 55.48
CA GLN A 48 -9.44 41.24 54.57
C GLN A 48 -7.98 40.97 54.12
N ASN A 49 -7.14 40.39 55.00
CA ASN A 49 -5.76 40.03 54.72
C ASN A 49 -5.66 38.64 54.05
N ARG A 50 -6.78 38.03 53.61
CA ARG A 50 -6.81 36.73 52.90
C ARG A 50 -6.20 35.58 53.69
N ASN A 51 -6.40 35.55 55.00
CA ASN A 51 -5.88 34.50 55.88
C ASN A 51 -7.02 33.66 56.46
N CYS A 52 -7.53 32.71 55.69
CA CYS A 52 -8.66 31.85 56.07
C CYS A 52 -8.37 30.97 57.27
N ASP A 53 -7.16 30.47 57.44
CA ASP A 53 -6.80 29.67 58.62
C ASP A 53 -6.91 30.44 59.90
N SER A 54 -6.48 31.70 59.87
CA SER A 54 -6.67 32.63 61.02
C SER A 54 -8.15 32.94 61.24
N VAL A 55 -8.93 33.15 60.19
CA VAL A 55 -10.39 33.40 60.28
C VAL A 55 -11.09 32.22 60.98
N ILE A 56 -10.86 30.99 60.50
CA ILE A 56 -11.45 29.76 61.04
C ILE A 56 -11.00 29.53 62.50
N THR A 57 -9.71 29.74 62.79
CA THR A 57 -9.17 29.57 64.13
C THR A 57 -9.70 30.60 65.11
N LEU A 58 -9.71 31.85 64.73
CA LEU A 58 -10.29 32.97 65.55
C LEU A 58 -11.78 32.76 65.83
N HIS A 59 -12.55 32.33 64.79
CA HIS A 59 -13.96 31.99 64.95
C HIS A 59 -14.15 30.82 65.92
N LYS A 60 -13.38 29.74 65.76
CA LYS A 60 -13.45 28.62 66.69
C LYS A 60 -13.14 29.05 68.13
N THR A 61 -12.12 29.91 68.33
CA THR A 61 -11.72 30.43 69.64
C THR A 61 -12.84 31.29 70.18
N TYR A 62 -13.43 32.17 69.35
CA TYR A 62 -14.56 33.03 69.76
C TYR A 62 -15.77 32.22 70.24
N ARG A 63 -16.14 31.13 69.47
CA ARG A 63 -17.23 30.22 69.84
C ARG A 63 -17.01 29.45 71.13
N VAL A 64 -15.81 29.13 71.45
CA VAL A 64 -15.45 28.46 72.73
C VAL A 64 -15.53 29.41 73.90
N LEU A 65 -15.13 30.65 73.73
CA LEU A 65 -15.11 31.65 74.81
C LEU A 65 -16.49 32.31 75.05
N TYR A 66 -17.33 32.39 73.97
CA TYR A 66 -18.62 33.09 73.98
C TYR A 66 -19.75 32.20 73.38
N PRO A 67 -20.06 31.05 73.99
CA PRO A 67 -20.95 30.02 73.42
C PRO A 67 -22.41 30.49 73.27
N ASP A 68 -22.90 31.44 74.15
CA ASP A 68 -24.29 31.90 74.19
C ASP A 68 -24.57 33.08 73.23
N PHE A 69 -23.57 33.47 72.43
CA PHE A 69 -23.73 34.59 71.52
C PHE A 69 -24.38 34.15 70.24
N ILE A 70 -25.48 34.83 69.87
CA ILE A 70 -26.15 34.64 68.56
C ILE A 70 -25.17 35.02 67.45
N GLU A 71 -25.03 34.16 66.52
CA GLU A 71 -24.14 34.34 65.36
C GLU A 71 -24.54 35.59 64.55
N ASP A 72 -23.69 36.60 64.54
CA ASP A 72 -23.87 37.80 63.73
C ASP A 72 -23.55 37.38 62.24
N PRO A 73 -24.51 37.62 61.29
CA PRO A 73 -24.29 37.35 59.89
C PRO A 73 -23.03 38.01 59.30
N THR A 74 -22.60 39.12 59.86
CA THR A 74 -21.37 39.83 59.43
C THR A 74 -20.10 39.07 59.78
N LEU A 75 -20.16 38.15 60.74
CA LEU A 75 -19.01 37.26 61.09
C LEU A 75 -19.17 35.89 60.50
N SER A 76 -20.41 35.39 60.43
CA SER A 76 -20.60 33.97 59.87
C SER A 76 -20.35 33.93 58.41
N SER A 77 -20.68 34.89 57.58
CA SER A 77 -20.45 34.90 56.13
C SER A 77 -18.98 34.81 55.79
N PRO A 78 -18.03 35.59 56.28
CA PRO A 78 -16.57 35.40 56.04
C PRO A 78 -16.04 34.07 56.51
N VAL A 79 -16.59 33.53 57.60
CA VAL A 79 -16.15 32.23 58.11
C VAL A 79 -16.62 31.07 57.22
N GLU A 80 -17.86 31.07 56.78
CA GLU A 80 -18.38 30.03 55.88
C GLU A 80 -17.72 30.12 54.50
N GLU A 81 -17.46 31.33 54.00
CA GLU A 81 -16.67 31.54 52.79
C GLU A 81 -15.26 30.97 52.92
N CYS A 82 -14.56 31.28 54.02
CA CYS A 82 -13.23 30.72 54.29
C CYS A 82 -13.23 29.20 54.42
N LYS A 83 -14.25 28.62 55.10
CA LYS A 83 -14.37 27.15 55.19
C LYS A 83 -14.55 26.51 53.82
N ALA A 84 -15.40 27.06 52.96
CA ALA A 84 -15.64 26.59 51.63
C ALA A 84 -14.36 26.65 50.77
N TYR A 85 -13.63 27.77 50.82
CA TYR A 85 -12.39 27.95 50.11
C TYR A 85 -11.29 26.98 50.62
N THR A 86 -11.07 26.87 51.95
CA THR A 86 -10.10 25.95 52.55
C THR A 86 -10.43 24.50 52.28
N LEU A 87 -11.71 24.13 52.19
CA LEU A 87 -12.09 22.76 51.78
C LEU A 87 -11.67 22.49 50.34
N ALA A 88 -11.89 23.44 49.43
CA ALA A 88 -11.50 23.30 48.03
C ALA A 88 -9.96 23.18 47.89
N THR A 89 -9.20 24.04 48.58
CA THR A 89 -7.72 23.95 48.58
C THR A 89 -7.21 22.63 49.18
N SER A 90 -7.88 22.08 50.18
CA SER A 90 -7.49 20.79 50.77
C SER A 90 -7.68 19.63 49.81
N TYR A 91 -8.67 19.65 48.92
CA TYR A 91 -8.83 18.67 47.86
C TYR A 91 -7.74 18.81 46.79
N GLU A 92 -7.39 20.05 46.45
CA GLU A 92 -6.31 20.35 45.51
C GLU A 92 -4.95 19.85 46.02
N GLU A 93 -4.62 20.15 47.30
CA GLU A 93 -3.39 19.67 47.97
C GLU A 93 -3.28 18.13 48.03
N ASN A 94 -4.39 17.43 48.04
CA ASN A 94 -4.44 15.97 48.01
C ASN A 94 -4.63 15.42 46.59
N GLU A 95 -4.44 16.22 45.55
CA GLU A 95 -4.56 15.84 44.14
C GLU A 95 -5.91 15.19 43.79
N SER A 96 -6.95 15.53 44.59
CA SER A 96 -8.33 15.07 44.39
C SER A 96 -9.07 16.00 43.45
N TRP A 97 -8.61 16.02 42.17
CA TRP A 97 -8.94 17.05 41.19
C TRP A 97 -10.45 17.22 40.94
N GLN A 98 -11.21 16.14 40.88
CA GLN A 98 -12.67 16.24 40.72
C GLN A 98 -13.35 16.93 41.89
N GLN A 99 -12.95 16.58 43.14
CA GLN A 99 -13.50 17.17 44.35
C GLN A 99 -13.03 18.62 44.47
N ALA A 100 -11.81 18.92 44.11
CA ALA A 100 -11.30 20.30 44.09
C ALA A 100 -12.10 21.15 43.10
N TYR A 101 -12.30 20.68 41.85
CA TYR A 101 -13.14 21.38 40.87
C TYR A 101 -14.56 21.64 41.37
N ASP A 102 -15.24 20.61 41.87
CA ASP A 102 -16.61 20.72 42.34
C ASP A 102 -16.71 21.67 43.51
N ALA A 103 -15.75 21.69 44.45
CA ALA A 103 -15.71 22.57 45.59
C ALA A 103 -15.42 24.03 45.20
N TYR A 104 -14.47 24.27 44.29
CA TYR A 104 -14.21 25.63 43.78
C TYR A 104 -15.37 26.18 42.96
N ARG A 105 -16.02 25.34 42.15
CA ARG A 105 -17.22 25.73 41.40
C ARG A 105 -18.36 26.09 42.33
N MET A 106 -18.64 25.26 43.35
CA MET A 106 -19.65 25.53 44.37
C MET A 106 -19.36 26.82 45.11
N TYR A 107 -18.07 27.06 45.43
CA TYR A 107 -17.64 28.33 46.04
C TYR A 107 -17.98 29.51 45.13
N SER A 108 -17.63 29.45 43.86
CA SER A 108 -17.87 30.56 42.91
C SER A 108 -19.36 30.81 42.67
N GLU A 109 -20.21 29.78 42.72
CA GLU A 109 -21.66 29.91 42.62
C GLU A 109 -22.27 30.55 43.88
N THR A 110 -21.75 30.17 45.07
CA THR A 110 -22.30 30.61 46.36
C THR A 110 -21.77 32.00 46.75
N TYR A 111 -20.50 32.27 46.50
CA TYR A 111 -19.77 33.48 46.88
C TYR A 111 -19.27 34.26 45.67
N SER A 112 -20.14 34.53 44.69
CA SER A 112 -19.78 35.18 43.42
C SER A 112 -19.10 36.56 43.56
N SER A 113 -19.33 37.24 44.69
CA SER A 113 -18.68 38.52 45.05
C SER A 113 -17.71 38.36 46.22
N GLY A 114 -17.37 37.13 46.58
CA GLY A 114 -16.49 36.81 47.68
C GLY A 114 -15.03 37.20 47.42
N LEU A 115 -14.27 37.28 48.51
CA LEU A 115 -12.88 37.76 48.49
C LEU A 115 -11.96 36.86 47.64
N TYR A 116 -12.31 35.59 47.53
CA TYR A 116 -11.53 34.56 46.79
C TYR A 116 -12.21 34.15 45.50
N SER A 117 -13.24 34.86 45.03
CA SER A 117 -14.02 34.48 43.86
C SER A 117 -13.18 34.34 42.62
N LYS A 118 -12.21 35.25 42.40
CA LYS A 118 -11.30 35.17 41.24
C LYS A 118 -10.33 33.98 41.34
N GLU A 119 -9.74 33.79 42.52
CA GLU A 119 -8.83 32.66 42.75
C GLU A 119 -9.56 31.33 42.64
N ALA A 120 -10.77 31.21 43.19
CA ALA A 120 -11.57 30.00 43.04
C ALA A 120 -11.89 29.67 41.57
N HIS A 121 -12.14 30.70 40.76
CA HIS A 121 -12.35 30.55 39.32
C HIS A 121 -11.07 30.05 38.61
N GLU A 122 -9.90 30.62 38.93
CA GLU A 122 -8.60 30.20 38.42
C GLU A 122 -8.24 28.78 38.86
N HIS A 123 -8.44 28.44 40.14
CA HIS A 123 -8.20 27.10 40.67
C HIS A 123 -9.19 26.05 40.16
N SER A 124 -10.42 26.43 39.86
CA SER A 124 -11.37 25.55 39.15
C SER A 124 -10.83 25.11 37.79
N ALA A 125 -10.32 26.08 37.02
CA ALA A 125 -9.72 25.81 35.73
C ALA A 125 -8.45 24.93 35.86
N ALA A 126 -7.60 25.22 36.88
CA ALA A 126 -6.39 24.44 37.12
C ALA A 126 -6.71 22.99 37.54
N ALA A 127 -7.73 22.79 38.39
CA ALA A 127 -8.18 21.44 38.75
C ALA A 127 -8.70 20.64 37.54
N LEU A 128 -9.47 21.29 36.65
CA LEU A 128 -9.90 20.69 35.39
C LEU A 128 -8.71 20.33 34.50
N LEU A 129 -7.67 21.18 34.42
CA LEU A 129 -6.49 20.91 33.61
C LEU A 129 -5.73 19.70 34.14
N ASN A 130 -5.44 19.67 35.44
CA ASN A 130 -4.78 18.53 36.08
C ASN A 130 -5.58 17.22 35.88
N MET A 131 -6.91 17.32 36.04
CA MET A 131 -7.79 16.16 35.76
C MET A 131 -7.72 15.71 34.30
N ALA A 132 -7.66 16.64 33.34
CA ALA A 132 -7.53 16.31 31.94
C ALA A 132 -6.15 15.66 31.62
N GLN A 133 -5.09 16.13 32.27
CA GLN A 133 -3.74 15.54 32.16
C GLN A 133 -3.70 14.11 32.72
N ASP A 134 -4.23 13.90 33.94
CA ASP A 134 -4.33 12.58 34.55
C ASP A 134 -5.15 11.60 33.69
N GLN A 135 -6.22 12.09 33.09
CA GLN A 135 -7.07 11.29 32.19
C GLN A 135 -6.36 10.95 30.90
N LEU A 136 -5.55 11.87 30.35
CA LEU A 136 -4.72 11.61 29.20
C LEU A 136 -3.69 10.53 29.49
N GLU A 137 -3.02 10.60 30.66
CA GLU A 137 -2.06 9.55 31.08
C GLU A 137 -2.74 8.18 31.26
N GLN A 138 -4.02 8.16 31.60
CA GLN A 138 -4.85 6.95 31.72
C GLN A 138 -5.50 6.52 30.40
N GLU A 139 -5.16 7.16 29.28
CA GLU A 139 -5.74 6.93 27.95
C GLU A 139 -7.28 7.13 27.89
N LYS A 140 -7.83 7.94 28.83
CA LYS A 140 -9.25 8.34 28.88
C LYS A 140 -9.46 9.60 28.02
N TYR A 141 -9.26 9.43 26.71
CA TYR A 141 -9.18 10.55 25.77
C TYR A 141 -10.47 11.37 25.69
N HIS A 142 -11.65 10.73 25.75
CA HIS A 142 -12.93 11.41 25.72
C HIS A 142 -13.12 12.36 26.91
N GLU A 143 -12.80 11.90 28.11
CA GLU A 143 -12.91 12.66 29.34
C GLU A 143 -11.88 13.79 29.36
N ALA A 144 -10.63 13.52 28.98
CA ALA A 144 -9.59 14.52 28.88
C ALA A 144 -9.96 15.66 27.91
N LEU A 145 -10.50 15.30 26.74
CA LEU A 145 -10.96 16.26 25.75
C LEU A 145 -12.16 17.08 26.24
N ALA A 146 -13.12 16.46 26.94
CA ALA A 146 -14.28 17.14 27.49
C ALA A 146 -13.87 18.21 28.52
N ASN A 147 -12.95 17.88 29.43
CA ASN A 147 -12.43 18.80 30.42
C ASN A 147 -11.60 19.94 29.79
N SER A 148 -10.74 19.64 28.83
CA SER A 148 -9.97 20.64 28.09
C SER A 148 -10.89 21.63 27.34
N ASN A 149 -11.94 21.14 26.68
CA ASN A 149 -12.92 21.98 26.00
C ASN A 149 -13.75 22.79 26.99
N LEU A 150 -14.06 22.27 28.18
CA LEU A 150 -14.77 23.01 29.23
C LEU A 150 -13.93 24.20 29.72
N ILE A 151 -12.61 24.02 29.88
CA ILE A 151 -11.70 25.12 30.22
C ILE A 151 -11.75 26.20 29.15
N VAL A 152 -11.60 25.84 27.91
CA VAL A 152 -11.59 26.76 26.76
C VAL A 152 -12.91 27.53 26.66
N ALA A 153 -14.04 26.87 26.90
CA ALA A 153 -15.37 27.45 26.76
C ALA A 153 -15.77 28.32 27.94
N SER A 154 -15.45 27.91 29.19
CA SER A 154 -16.01 28.51 30.42
C SER A 154 -15.00 29.28 31.26
N TYR A 155 -13.69 29.11 31.00
CA TYR A 155 -12.60 29.72 31.78
C TYR A 155 -11.62 30.47 30.85
N SER A 156 -12.14 31.04 29.76
CA SER A 156 -11.32 31.72 28.73
C SER A 156 -10.54 32.95 29.22
N ASP A 157 -10.88 33.48 30.39
CA ASP A 157 -10.23 34.61 31.06
C ASP A 157 -9.13 34.20 32.04
N THR A 158 -8.86 32.89 32.20
CA THR A 158 -7.81 32.37 33.08
C THR A 158 -6.50 32.12 32.35
N ALA A 159 -5.37 32.10 33.08
CA ALA A 159 -4.06 31.77 32.51
C ALA A 159 -3.99 30.34 32.00
N VAL A 160 -4.72 29.42 32.60
CA VAL A 160 -4.76 27.98 32.31
C VAL A 160 -5.36 27.69 30.92
N THR A 161 -6.14 28.61 30.36
CA THR A 161 -6.77 28.43 29.05
C THR A 161 -5.75 28.17 27.94
N THR A 162 -4.58 28.81 27.99
CA THR A 162 -3.51 28.58 26.99
C THR A 162 -3.01 27.14 27.05
N GLU A 163 -2.78 26.59 28.24
CA GLU A 163 -2.34 25.22 28.46
C GLU A 163 -3.40 24.21 28.00
N ALA A 164 -4.69 24.50 28.23
CA ALA A 164 -5.79 23.68 27.73
C ALA A 164 -5.84 23.64 26.21
N TRP A 165 -5.58 24.78 25.52
CA TRP A 165 -5.46 24.83 24.06
C TRP A 165 -4.32 23.93 23.55
N ASP A 166 -3.19 23.90 24.24
CA ASP A 166 -2.02 23.11 23.86
C ASP A 166 -2.18 21.62 24.21
N LEU A 167 -3.03 21.29 25.18
CA LEU A 167 -3.33 19.93 25.58
C LEU A 167 -4.22 19.20 24.56
N ILE A 168 -5.17 19.89 23.89
CA ILE A 168 -6.11 19.28 22.95
C ILE A 168 -5.42 18.51 21.81
N PRO A 169 -4.43 19.05 21.09
CA PRO A 169 -3.66 18.28 20.10
C PRO A 169 -2.96 17.07 20.69
N SER A 170 -2.45 17.19 21.92
CA SER A 170 -1.78 16.11 22.64
C SER A 170 -2.73 14.98 23.06
N ILE A 171 -4.04 15.23 23.08
CA ILE A 171 -5.07 14.21 23.29
C ILE A 171 -5.42 13.51 21.98
N TYR A 172 -5.71 14.26 20.92
CA TYR A 172 -6.17 13.71 19.66
C TYR A 172 -5.12 12.84 18.97
N THR A 173 -3.85 13.26 19.01
CA THR A 173 -2.76 12.56 18.31
C THR A 173 -2.55 11.12 18.82
N PRO A 174 -2.31 10.88 20.12
CA PRO A 174 -2.16 9.50 20.61
C PRO A 174 -3.45 8.69 20.53
N TRP A 175 -4.62 9.34 20.66
CA TRP A 175 -5.91 8.67 20.48
C TRP A 175 -6.08 8.11 19.07
N GLY A 176 -5.86 8.94 18.04
CA GLY A 176 -5.90 8.48 16.65
C GLY A 176 -4.85 7.43 16.34
N ALA A 177 -3.62 7.59 16.87
CA ALA A 177 -2.55 6.62 16.71
C ALA A 177 -2.87 5.26 17.38
N GLY A 178 -3.40 5.26 18.61
CA GLY A 178 -3.77 4.03 19.32
C GLY A 178 -4.88 3.24 18.60
N LEU A 179 -5.89 3.95 18.07
CA LEU A 179 -6.93 3.33 17.24
C LEU A 179 -6.33 2.72 15.96
N ARG A 180 -5.42 3.42 15.28
CA ARG A 180 -4.69 2.90 14.12
C ARG A 180 -3.88 1.64 14.46
N GLU A 181 -3.16 1.65 15.55
CA GLU A 181 -2.33 0.52 16.00
C GLU A 181 -3.16 -0.71 16.40
N SER A 182 -4.37 -0.49 16.94
CA SER A 182 -5.31 -1.57 17.23
C SER A 182 -6.05 -2.12 16.01
N GLY A 183 -5.87 -1.48 14.83
CA GLY A 183 -6.57 -1.84 13.59
C GLY A 183 -7.96 -1.22 13.44
N ASP A 184 -8.39 -0.37 14.38
CA ASP A 184 -9.63 0.40 14.22
C ASP A 184 -9.37 1.66 13.37
N PHE A 185 -9.15 1.43 12.08
CA PHE A 185 -8.87 2.52 11.12
C PHE A 185 -10.05 3.47 10.96
N THR A 186 -11.27 2.98 11.09
CA THR A 186 -12.48 3.81 10.98
C THR A 186 -12.61 4.75 12.18
N GLY A 187 -12.38 4.25 13.38
CA GLY A 187 -12.33 5.08 14.59
C GLY A 187 -11.21 6.10 14.53
N SER A 188 -10.02 5.71 14.08
CA SER A 188 -8.89 6.62 13.88
C SER A 188 -9.22 7.73 12.87
N GLU A 189 -9.81 7.40 11.73
CA GLU A 189 -10.23 8.36 10.70
C GLU A 189 -11.25 9.36 11.28
N GLN A 190 -12.23 8.90 12.05
CA GLN A 190 -13.25 9.74 12.66
C GLN A 190 -12.61 10.75 13.63
N VAL A 191 -11.83 10.27 14.60
CA VAL A 191 -11.19 11.09 15.64
C VAL A 191 -10.26 12.14 15.02
N LEU A 192 -9.47 11.75 14.01
CA LEU A 192 -8.54 12.66 13.36
C LEU A 192 -9.25 13.69 12.45
N ASN A 193 -10.39 13.36 11.87
CA ASN A 193 -11.22 14.33 11.17
C ASN A 193 -11.90 15.32 12.13
N GLU A 194 -12.29 14.88 13.33
CA GLU A 194 -12.74 15.77 14.40
C GLU A 194 -11.61 16.72 14.81
N PHE A 195 -10.39 16.22 14.99
CA PHE A 195 -9.21 17.03 15.27
C PHE A 195 -8.93 18.06 14.17
N LYS A 196 -8.97 17.65 12.91
CA LYS A 196 -8.81 18.55 11.76
C LYS A 196 -9.88 19.65 11.75
N THR A 197 -11.14 19.28 11.99
CA THR A 197 -12.25 20.22 12.03
C THR A 197 -12.09 21.22 13.17
N TRP A 198 -11.74 20.74 14.37
CA TRP A 198 -11.44 21.57 15.52
C TRP A 198 -10.31 22.57 15.23
N SER A 199 -9.21 22.10 14.65
CA SER A 199 -8.04 22.93 14.35
C SER A 199 -8.34 24.01 13.31
N LEU A 200 -9.12 23.70 12.28
CA LEU A 200 -9.55 24.66 11.27
C LEU A 200 -10.50 25.72 11.88
N THR A 201 -11.46 25.28 12.69
CA THR A 201 -12.44 26.20 13.36
C THR A 201 -11.73 27.18 14.27
N ASN A 202 -10.67 26.75 14.95
CA ASN A 202 -9.92 27.55 15.91
C ASN A 202 -8.65 28.19 15.30
N GLN A 203 -8.47 28.11 13.98
CA GLN A 203 -7.34 28.70 13.22
C GLN A 203 -5.95 28.23 13.73
N LYS A 204 -5.85 26.97 14.17
CA LYS A 204 -4.63 26.34 14.68
C LYS A 204 -3.90 25.62 13.54
N ASN A 205 -3.16 26.37 12.71
CA ASN A 205 -2.51 25.84 11.50
C ASN A 205 -1.58 24.66 11.76
N ASP A 206 -0.75 24.73 12.81
CA ASP A 206 0.18 23.64 13.16
C ASP A 206 -0.58 22.36 13.54
N SER A 207 -1.68 22.51 14.28
CA SER A 207 -2.55 21.38 14.63
C SER A 207 -3.27 20.81 13.41
N THR A 208 -3.64 21.67 12.43
CA THR A 208 -4.22 21.23 11.16
C THR A 208 -3.23 20.36 10.38
N THR A 209 -1.99 20.80 10.27
CA THR A 209 -0.91 20.02 9.61
C THR A 209 -0.66 18.71 10.35
N CYS A 210 -0.67 18.73 11.69
CA CYS A 210 -0.54 17.51 12.50
C CYS A 210 -1.68 16.53 12.22
N ALA A 211 -2.94 16.97 12.24
CA ALA A 211 -4.12 16.14 11.96
C ALA A 211 -4.06 15.54 10.54
N GLN A 212 -3.64 16.32 9.54
CA GLN A 212 -3.48 15.87 8.16
C GLN A 212 -2.43 14.77 8.04
N ARG A 213 -1.30 14.93 8.72
CA ARG A 213 -0.22 13.94 8.75
C ARG A 213 -0.67 12.63 9.42
N GLU A 214 -1.35 12.70 10.55
CA GLU A 214 -1.88 11.52 11.23
C GLU A 214 -2.95 10.80 10.41
N LEU A 215 -3.82 11.54 9.71
CA LEU A 215 -4.77 10.98 8.74
C LEU A 215 -4.05 10.25 7.61
N ALA A 216 -3.00 10.85 7.05
CA ALA A 216 -2.22 10.22 5.99
C ALA A 216 -1.55 8.91 6.46
N GLN A 217 -1.02 8.89 7.69
CA GLN A 217 -0.47 7.68 8.31
C GLN A 217 -1.54 6.60 8.52
N THR A 218 -2.73 7.00 8.95
CA THR A 218 -3.86 6.09 9.13
C THR A 218 -4.28 5.46 7.80
N TYR A 219 -4.41 6.25 6.74
CA TYR A 219 -4.74 5.74 5.42
C TYR A 219 -3.64 4.84 4.83
N LEU A 220 -2.36 5.17 5.05
CA LEU A 220 -1.25 4.30 4.65
C LEU A 220 -1.33 2.94 5.36
N ALA A 221 -1.51 2.93 6.68
CA ALA A 221 -1.62 1.70 7.45
C ALA A 221 -2.84 0.87 7.03
N TRP A 222 -3.99 1.53 6.83
CA TRP A 222 -5.21 0.88 6.35
C TRP A 222 -5.05 0.29 4.95
N GLY A 223 -4.39 1.02 4.03
CA GLY A 223 -4.08 0.51 2.70
C GLY A 223 -3.20 -0.74 2.73
N LEU A 224 -2.19 -0.77 3.60
CA LEU A 224 -1.33 -1.95 3.78
C LEU A 224 -2.09 -3.14 4.38
N ASP A 225 -3.00 -2.91 5.32
CA ASP A 225 -3.85 -3.94 5.90
C ASP A 225 -4.79 -4.54 4.85
N LEU A 226 -5.50 -3.71 4.08
CA LEU A 226 -6.37 -4.14 2.98
C LEU A 226 -5.59 -4.92 1.89
N LYS A 227 -4.38 -4.47 1.56
CA LYS A 227 -3.47 -5.20 0.68
C LYS A 227 -3.19 -6.61 1.19
N SER A 228 -2.89 -6.76 2.49
CA SER A 228 -2.63 -8.07 3.11
C SER A 228 -3.83 -9.01 3.04
N GLN A 229 -5.05 -8.46 2.93
CA GLN A 229 -6.32 -9.18 2.76
C GLN A 229 -6.67 -9.40 1.28
N ALA A 230 -5.78 -9.10 0.36
CA ALA A 230 -6.02 -9.13 -1.09
C ALA A 230 -7.18 -8.24 -1.58
N GLN A 231 -7.56 -7.21 -0.81
CA GLN A 231 -8.55 -6.21 -1.18
C GLN A 231 -7.89 -5.05 -1.94
N PHE A 232 -7.31 -5.37 -3.09
CA PHE A 232 -6.37 -4.50 -3.80
C PHE A 232 -6.97 -3.15 -4.20
N GLU A 233 -8.19 -3.12 -4.74
CA GLU A 233 -8.86 -1.90 -5.16
C GLU A 233 -9.11 -0.96 -3.96
N SER A 234 -9.58 -1.50 -2.85
CA SER A 234 -9.80 -0.75 -1.61
C SER A 234 -8.48 -0.24 -1.02
N ALA A 235 -7.41 -1.03 -1.12
CA ALA A 235 -6.08 -0.62 -0.69
C ALA A 235 -5.56 0.58 -1.49
N ILE A 236 -5.67 0.55 -2.81
CA ILE A 236 -5.29 1.67 -3.68
C ILE A 236 -6.08 2.93 -3.33
N ALA A 237 -7.40 2.82 -3.11
CA ALA A 237 -8.22 3.96 -2.71
C ALA A 237 -7.73 4.59 -1.39
N LYS A 238 -7.30 3.77 -0.41
CA LYS A 238 -6.75 4.31 0.84
C LYS A 238 -5.38 4.98 0.66
N PHE A 239 -4.50 4.45 -0.19
CA PHE A 239 -3.24 5.13 -0.53
C PHE A 239 -3.48 6.48 -1.23
N GLU A 240 -4.50 6.59 -2.07
CA GLU A 240 -4.88 7.86 -2.70
C GLU A 240 -5.38 8.88 -1.66
N LEU A 241 -6.17 8.42 -0.68
CA LEU A 241 -6.57 9.25 0.46
C LEU A 241 -5.36 9.68 1.31
N ALA A 242 -4.34 8.83 1.48
CA ALA A 242 -3.12 9.19 2.19
C ALA A 242 -2.38 10.36 1.51
N VAL A 243 -2.25 10.32 0.18
CA VAL A 243 -1.66 11.43 -0.60
C VAL A 243 -2.50 12.69 -0.49
N ALA A 244 -3.84 12.57 -0.56
CA ALA A 244 -4.75 13.71 -0.50
C ALA A 244 -4.80 14.35 0.90
N ALA A 245 -4.59 13.58 1.96
CA ALA A 245 -4.61 14.08 3.34
C ALA A 245 -3.41 14.96 3.66
N ASP A 246 -2.21 14.60 3.20
CA ASP A 246 -0.95 15.37 3.42
C ASP A 246 -0.17 15.53 2.09
N PRO A 247 -0.59 16.44 1.20
CA PRO A 247 0.05 16.62 -0.10
C PRO A 247 1.48 17.21 0.00
N GLU A 248 1.81 17.84 1.13
CA GLU A 248 3.13 18.42 1.41
C GLU A 248 3.99 17.48 2.29
N SER A 249 3.62 16.20 2.36
CA SER A 249 4.32 15.22 3.18
C SER A 249 5.82 15.13 2.83
N PRO A 250 6.67 14.81 3.82
CA PRO A 250 8.09 14.58 3.59
C PRO A 250 8.32 13.51 2.51
N SER A 251 9.40 13.67 1.74
CA SER A 251 9.73 12.83 0.58
C SER A 251 9.77 11.32 0.91
N ASP A 252 10.28 10.96 2.09
CA ASP A 252 10.37 9.59 2.57
C ASP A 252 9.00 8.97 2.89
N PHE A 253 8.05 9.77 3.37
CA PHE A 253 6.68 9.31 3.59
C PHE A 253 5.91 9.16 2.28
N ALA A 254 6.02 10.14 1.38
CA ALA A 254 5.45 10.07 0.03
C ALA A 254 6.00 8.85 -0.75
N GLU A 255 7.28 8.51 -0.54
CA GLU A 255 7.91 7.33 -1.12
C GLU A 255 7.31 6.03 -0.56
N LYS A 256 7.05 5.94 0.74
CA LYS A 256 6.35 4.79 1.35
C LYS A 256 4.96 4.58 0.76
N ILE A 257 4.20 5.65 0.52
CA ILE A 257 2.89 5.55 -0.12
C ILE A 257 3.02 5.03 -1.55
N ARG A 258 3.95 5.60 -2.35
CA ARG A 258 4.19 5.14 -3.73
C ARG A 258 4.63 3.68 -3.79
N ALA A 259 5.54 3.27 -2.91
CA ALA A 259 5.95 1.88 -2.78
C ALA A 259 4.78 0.97 -2.38
N GLY A 260 3.92 1.42 -1.46
CA GLY A 260 2.68 0.72 -1.10
C GLY A 260 1.75 0.52 -2.29
N GLN A 261 1.51 1.56 -3.09
CA GLN A 261 0.71 1.50 -4.31
C GLN A 261 1.33 0.54 -5.35
N SER A 262 2.61 0.71 -5.66
CA SER A 262 3.33 -0.11 -6.63
C SER A 262 3.28 -1.60 -6.25
N ASN A 263 3.62 -1.92 -5.01
CA ASN A 263 3.58 -3.30 -4.50
C ASN A 263 2.15 -3.88 -4.51
N THR A 264 1.13 -3.05 -4.30
CA THR A 264 -0.27 -3.49 -4.37
C THR A 264 -0.66 -3.86 -5.80
N TYR A 265 -0.24 -3.08 -6.79
CA TYR A 265 -0.48 -3.41 -8.19
C TYR A 265 0.31 -4.65 -8.64
N ILE A 266 1.53 -4.88 -8.12
CA ILE A 266 2.29 -6.10 -8.37
C ILE A 266 1.53 -7.32 -7.83
N ASP A 267 1.14 -7.31 -6.56
CA ASP A 267 0.42 -8.43 -5.93
C ASP A 267 -0.93 -8.69 -6.63
N TRP A 268 -1.60 -7.62 -7.08
CA TRP A 268 -2.85 -7.74 -7.85
C TRP A 268 -2.61 -8.38 -9.22
N GLY A 269 -1.56 -7.96 -9.93
CA GLY A 269 -1.13 -8.56 -11.19
C GLY A 269 -0.81 -10.04 -11.03
N ASP A 270 -0.07 -10.41 -9.99
CA ASP A 270 0.26 -11.80 -9.69
C ASP A 270 -1.00 -12.65 -9.41
N ALA A 271 -1.94 -12.11 -8.63
CA ALA A 271 -3.22 -12.80 -8.37
C ALA A 271 -4.08 -13.00 -9.64
N LEU A 272 -3.98 -12.08 -10.60
CA LEU A 272 -4.65 -12.20 -11.89
C LEU A 272 -3.96 -13.23 -12.80
N LEU A 273 -2.63 -13.34 -12.75
CA LEU A 273 -1.88 -14.38 -13.47
C LEU A 273 -2.25 -15.79 -13.00
N GLU A 274 -2.53 -15.99 -11.71
CA GLU A 274 -3.01 -17.26 -11.18
C GLU A 274 -4.41 -17.65 -11.68
N GLN A 275 -5.14 -16.69 -12.25
CA GLN A 275 -6.47 -16.87 -12.85
C GLN A 275 -6.41 -16.87 -14.39
N ASP A 276 -5.23 -16.92 -14.99
CA ASP A 276 -4.97 -16.83 -16.43
C ASP A 276 -5.51 -15.54 -17.09
N GLN A 277 -5.70 -14.46 -16.27
CA GLN A 277 -6.17 -13.15 -16.76
C GLN A 277 -4.99 -12.28 -17.22
N PHE A 278 -4.18 -12.81 -18.16
CA PHE A 278 -2.93 -12.20 -18.59
C PHE A 278 -3.04 -10.74 -19.04
N PRO A 279 -3.99 -10.32 -19.89
CA PRO A 279 -4.04 -8.92 -20.34
C PRO A 279 -4.27 -7.93 -19.20
N VAL A 280 -5.16 -8.29 -18.26
CA VAL A 280 -5.48 -7.44 -17.10
C VAL A 280 -4.31 -7.41 -16.11
N ALA A 281 -3.61 -8.54 -15.93
CA ALA A 281 -2.40 -8.60 -15.12
C ALA A 281 -1.31 -7.65 -15.65
N MET A 282 -1.07 -7.64 -16.97
CA MET A 282 -0.10 -6.73 -17.59
C MET A 282 -0.45 -5.26 -17.32
N GLU A 283 -1.74 -4.89 -17.43
CA GLU A 283 -2.19 -3.55 -17.09
C GLU A 283 -1.85 -3.16 -15.64
N LYS A 284 -2.01 -4.11 -14.69
CA LYS A 284 -1.66 -3.84 -13.28
C LYS A 284 -0.15 -3.66 -13.07
N PHE A 285 0.70 -4.45 -13.74
CA PHE A 285 2.15 -4.26 -13.68
C PHE A 285 2.60 -2.93 -14.30
N GLU A 286 1.98 -2.48 -15.39
CA GLU A 286 2.24 -1.15 -15.96
C GLU A 286 1.84 -0.03 -15.00
N LEU A 287 0.70 -0.17 -14.30
CA LEU A 287 0.32 0.75 -13.23
C LEU A 287 1.32 0.73 -12.08
N ALA A 288 1.85 -0.44 -11.70
CA ALA A 288 2.90 -0.55 -10.69
C ALA A 288 4.15 0.27 -11.06
N ILE A 289 4.61 0.18 -12.30
CA ILE A 289 5.74 0.96 -12.83
C ILE A 289 5.42 2.46 -12.77
N SER A 290 4.21 2.86 -13.18
CA SER A 290 3.81 4.28 -13.19
C SER A 290 3.76 4.91 -11.80
N LYS A 291 3.52 4.11 -10.76
CA LYS A 291 3.41 4.56 -9.36
C LYS A 291 4.71 4.43 -8.56
N SER A 292 5.67 3.64 -9.03
CA SER A 292 6.90 3.34 -8.28
C SER A 292 7.79 4.54 -7.99
N GLY A 293 7.89 5.49 -8.93
CA GLY A 293 8.59 6.75 -8.72
C GLY A 293 10.09 6.62 -8.42
N GLY A 294 10.73 5.56 -8.89
CA GLY A 294 12.18 5.35 -8.86
C GLY A 294 12.70 4.29 -7.87
N THR A 295 12.07 4.08 -6.72
CA THR A 295 12.54 3.11 -5.71
C THR A 295 12.12 1.67 -5.97
N ASN A 296 11.00 1.48 -6.64
CA ASN A 296 10.44 0.16 -6.94
C ASN A 296 10.42 -0.14 -8.45
N ASP A 297 11.05 0.70 -9.28
CA ASP A 297 11.00 0.58 -10.74
C ASP A 297 11.51 -0.79 -11.22
N ALA A 298 12.62 -1.27 -10.65
CA ALA A 298 13.18 -2.56 -11.00
C ALA A 298 12.25 -3.72 -10.62
N ALA A 299 11.65 -3.69 -9.43
CA ALA A 299 10.74 -4.74 -8.98
C ALA A 299 9.46 -4.80 -9.83
N ALA A 300 8.87 -3.64 -10.14
CA ALA A 300 7.68 -3.54 -10.97
C ALA A 300 7.95 -3.96 -12.43
N ALA A 301 9.09 -3.57 -12.98
CA ALA A 301 9.51 -3.93 -14.32
C ALA A 301 9.82 -5.43 -14.44
N ASP A 302 10.50 -6.01 -13.45
CA ASP A 302 10.76 -7.45 -13.40
C ASP A 302 9.46 -8.26 -13.18
N ALA A 303 8.48 -7.72 -12.44
CA ALA A 303 7.15 -8.33 -12.32
C ALA A 303 6.41 -8.35 -13.67
N LEU A 304 6.45 -7.25 -14.43
CA LEU A 304 5.91 -7.20 -15.79
C LEU A 304 6.61 -8.22 -16.69
N ALA A 305 7.95 -8.30 -16.66
CA ALA A 305 8.70 -9.27 -17.43
C ALA A 305 8.34 -10.72 -17.08
N ASN A 306 8.20 -11.03 -15.79
CA ASN A 306 7.77 -12.34 -15.32
C ASN A 306 6.33 -12.67 -15.78
N GLY A 307 5.43 -11.70 -15.73
CA GLY A 307 4.06 -11.85 -16.24
C GLY A 307 4.06 -12.19 -17.75
N GLN A 308 4.87 -11.48 -18.54
CA GLN A 308 5.04 -11.75 -19.98
C GLN A 308 5.61 -13.15 -20.22
N ILE A 309 6.55 -13.63 -19.41
CA ILE A 309 7.08 -15.00 -19.50
C ILE A 309 5.99 -16.03 -19.23
N LYS A 310 5.18 -15.83 -18.17
CA LYS A 310 4.08 -16.74 -17.84
C LYS A 310 3.05 -16.80 -18.97
N TRP A 311 2.70 -15.65 -19.56
CA TRP A 311 1.81 -15.60 -20.71
C TRP A 311 2.41 -16.32 -21.93
N ALA A 312 3.68 -16.08 -22.24
CA ALA A 312 4.38 -16.78 -23.31
C ALA A 312 4.38 -18.30 -23.12
N ASN A 313 4.61 -18.78 -21.90
CA ASN A 313 4.56 -20.20 -21.59
C ASN A 313 3.15 -20.79 -21.78
N HIS A 314 2.11 -20.05 -21.38
CA HIS A 314 0.71 -20.44 -21.62
C HIS A 314 0.41 -20.57 -23.11
N LEU A 315 0.76 -19.57 -23.92
CA LEU A 315 0.58 -19.59 -25.38
C LEU A 315 1.39 -20.71 -26.03
N SER A 316 2.60 -20.98 -25.55
CA SER A 316 3.41 -22.10 -26.01
C SER A 316 2.76 -23.46 -25.75
N ALA A 317 2.07 -23.60 -24.61
CA ALA A 317 1.32 -24.82 -24.28
C ALA A 317 0.08 -24.99 -25.20
N GLU A 318 -0.48 -23.89 -25.71
CA GLU A 318 -1.53 -23.88 -26.73
C GLU A 318 -0.99 -24.01 -28.16
N GLU A 319 0.32 -24.21 -28.32
CA GLU A 319 1.03 -24.23 -29.58
C GLU A 319 1.01 -22.94 -30.40
N ASP A 320 0.67 -21.80 -29.75
CA ASP A 320 0.79 -20.46 -30.36
C ASP A 320 2.21 -19.88 -30.10
N PHE A 321 3.18 -20.46 -30.82
CA PHE A 321 4.60 -20.12 -30.64
C PHE A 321 4.95 -18.71 -31.13
N GLU A 322 4.24 -18.18 -32.12
CA GLU A 322 4.46 -16.84 -32.66
C GLU A 322 4.14 -15.79 -31.59
N SER A 323 2.93 -15.83 -31.03
CA SER A 323 2.53 -14.95 -29.94
C SER A 323 3.38 -15.18 -28.68
N ALA A 324 3.75 -16.42 -28.37
CA ALA A 324 4.64 -16.72 -27.26
C ALA A 324 6.01 -16.02 -27.37
N LEU A 325 6.62 -16.04 -28.56
CA LEU A 325 7.90 -15.36 -28.79
C LEU A 325 7.77 -13.84 -28.79
N GLU A 326 6.63 -13.28 -29.23
CA GLU A 326 6.33 -11.86 -29.12
C GLU A 326 6.30 -11.43 -27.66
N HIS A 327 5.58 -12.15 -26.79
CA HIS A 327 5.52 -11.87 -25.35
C HIS A 327 6.90 -12.01 -24.69
N LEU A 328 7.74 -12.97 -25.08
CA LEU A 328 9.15 -13.03 -24.62
C LEU A 328 9.98 -11.84 -25.10
N GLY A 329 9.69 -11.31 -26.28
CA GLY A 329 10.29 -10.07 -26.75
C GLY A 329 9.93 -8.87 -25.88
N LEU A 330 8.69 -8.79 -25.42
CA LEU A 330 8.21 -7.78 -24.46
C LEU A 330 8.83 -7.98 -23.09
N ALA A 331 8.91 -9.22 -22.60
CA ALA A 331 9.60 -9.56 -21.35
C ALA A 331 11.05 -9.09 -21.34
N GLY A 332 11.79 -9.35 -22.44
CA GLY A 332 13.19 -8.93 -22.55
C GLY A 332 13.41 -7.41 -22.57
N LYS A 333 12.40 -6.65 -23.03
CA LYS A 333 12.43 -5.18 -22.96
C LYS A 333 12.13 -4.65 -21.57
N ALA A 334 11.26 -5.34 -20.81
CA ALA A 334 10.86 -4.94 -19.48
C ALA A 334 11.88 -5.34 -18.40
N ALA A 335 12.57 -6.50 -18.57
CA ALA A 335 13.50 -7.04 -17.59
C ALA A 335 14.69 -6.11 -17.31
N ILE A 336 14.85 -5.70 -16.06
CA ILE A 336 15.96 -4.82 -15.62
C ILE A 336 17.05 -5.63 -14.93
N SER A 337 16.71 -6.62 -14.09
CA SER A 337 17.70 -7.42 -13.38
C SER A 337 18.35 -8.49 -14.27
N ASP A 338 19.63 -8.77 -14.03
CA ASP A 338 20.35 -9.85 -14.73
C ASP A 338 19.67 -11.22 -14.53
N ALA A 339 19.08 -11.44 -13.34
CA ALA A 339 18.35 -12.66 -13.04
C ALA A 339 17.11 -12.80 -13.93
N MET A 340 16.35 -11.72 -14.13
CA MET A 340 15.16 -11.71 -14.98
C MET A 340 15.54 -11.86 -16.46
N GLN A 341 16.60 -11.19 -16.92
CA GLN A 341 17.15 -11.36 -18.27
C GLN A 341 17.50 -12.82 -18.57
N LYS A 342 18.15 -13.50 -17.62
CA LYS A 342 18.45 -14.93 -17.73
C LYS A 342 17.17 -15.78 -17.77
N SER A 343 16.15 -15.43 -17.00
CA SER A 343 14.85 -16.13 -17.00
C SER A 343 14.16 -16.00 -18.36
N VAL A 344 14.20 -14.83 -18.98
CA VAL A 344 13.69 -14.61 -20.36
C VAL A 344 14.41 -15.51 -21.36
N GLU A 345 15.74 -15.58 -21.27
CA GLU A 345 16.51 -16.42 -22.20
C GLU A 345 16.25 -17.91 -22.00
N THR A 346 16.10 -18.35 -20.74
CA THR A 346 15.71 -19.74 -20.44
C THR A 346 14.33 -20.06 -21.01
N ALA A 347 13.34 -19.19 -20.77
CA ALA A 347 11.99 -19.39 -21.33
C ALA A 347 11.98 -19.40 -22.86
N ARG A 348 12.84 -18.60 -23.50
CA ARG A 348 13.00 -18.60 -24.96
C ARG A 348 13.53 -19.94 -25.47
N GLN A 349 14.53 -20.51 -24.81
CA GLN A 349 15.06 -21.80 -25.14
C GLN A 349 14.03 -22.92 -24.96
N ASP A 350 13.25 -22.89 -23.90
CA ASP A 350 12.17 -23.84 -23.63
C ASP A 350 11.08 -23.78 -24.71
N ILE A 351 10.68 -22.56 -25.14
CA ILE A 351 9.69 -22.38 -26.20
C ILE A 351 10.26 -22.88 -27.57
N TYR A 352 11.53 -22.61 -27.87
CA TYR A 352 12.17 -23.14 -29.07
C TYR A 352 12.23 -24.67 -29.05
N LEU A 353 12.52 -25.28 -27.90
CA LEU A 353 12.52 -26.71 -27.73
C LEU A 353 11.11 -27.31 -27.91
N ALA A 354 10.08 -26.68 -27.36
CA ALA A 354 8.68 -27.06 -27.52
C ALA A 354 8.27 -26.99 -29.01
N PHE A 355 8.58 -25.88 -29.67
CA PHE A 355 8.32 -25.69 -31.09
C PHE A 355 9.04 -26.75 -31.93
N SER A 356 10.30 -27.07 -31.64
CA SER A 356 11.11 -28.06 -32.39
C SER A 356 10.49 -29.47 -32.38
N LYS A 357 9.70 -29.78 -31.36
CA LYS A 357 9.01 -31.06 -31.17
C LYS A 357 7.56 -31.06 -31.66
N SER A 358 7.00 -29.88 -31.97
CA SER A 358 5.58 -29.74 -32.33
C SER A 358 5.33 -30.27 -33.76
N THR A 359 4.21 -30.99 -33.91
CA THR A 359 3.62 -31.40 -35.18
C THR A 359 2.38 -30.60 -35.53
N GLY A 360 2.09 -29.54 -34.76
CA GLY A 360 0.91 -28.71 -34.89
C GLY A 360 0.83 -27.92 -36.21
N SER A 361 -0.32 -27.32 -36.45
CA SER A 361 -0.57 -26.57 -37.69
C SER A 361 0.35 -25.37 -37.86
N GLN A 362 0.68 -24.68 -36.75
CA GLN A 362 1.57 -23.51 -36.75
C GLN A 362 3.01 -23.92 -37.09
N ALA A 363 3.53 -25.01 -36.47
CA ALA A 363 4.87 -25.52 -36.76
C ALA A 363 4.99 -25.89 -38.24
N ARG A 364 3.98 -26.57 -38.78
CA ARG A 364 3.95 -26.92 -40.22
C ARG A 364 3.90 -25.68 -41.12
N ARG A 365 3.14 -24.66 -40.77
CA ARG A 365 3.09 -23.39 -41.52
C ARG A 365 4.47 -22.73 -41.55
N VAL A 366 5.10 -22.59 -40.41
CA VAL A 366 6.41 -21.94 -40.26
C VAL A 366 7.49 -22.73 -41.02
N MET A 367 7.47 -24.08 -40.97
CA MET A 367 8.34 -24.91 -41.76
C MET A 367 8.16 -24.66 -43.27
N LYS A 368 6.91 -24.61 -43.76
CA LYS A 368 6.61 -24.34 -45.15
C LYS A 368 7.07 -22.95 -45.62
N GLU A 369 6.88 -21.94 -44.81
CA GLU A 369 7.36 -20.58 -45.11
C GLU A 369 8.87 -20.48 -45.12
N ALA A 370 9.55 -21.17 -44.19
CA ALA A 370 11.02 -21.28 -44.18
C ALA A 370 11.57 -21.96 -45.43
N LEU A 371 10.97 -23.09 -45.81
CA LEU A 371 11.32 -23.82 -47.05
C LEU A 371 11.23 -22.93 -48.29
N LYS A 372 10.08 -22.21 -48.41
CA LYS A 372 9.86 -21.28 -49.51
C LYS A 372 10.91 -20.16 -49.52
N SER A 373 11.11 -19.50 -48.41
CA SER A 373 11.98 -18.33 -48.28
C SER A 373 13.43 -18.68 -48.63
N ILE A 374 13.93 -19.83 -48.16
CA ILE A 374 15.30 -20.28 -48.40
C ILE A 374 15.48 -20.66 -49.87
N CYS A 375 14.59 -21.47 -50.45
CA CYS A 375 14.72 -21.97 -51.81
C CYS A 375 14.45 -20.88 -52.87
N GLU A 376 13.68 -19.85 -52.60
CA GLU A 376 13.47 -18.72 -53.48
C GLU A 376 14.57 -17.64 -53.36
N GLN A 377 15.67 -17.94 -52.64
CA GLN A 377 16.81 -17.03 -52.40
C GLN A 377 16.39 -15.72 -51.72
N GLN A 378 15.25 -15.68 -51.04
CA GLN A 378 14.94 -14.62 -50.11
C GLN A 378 15.83 -14.84 -48.90
N LYS A 379 16.48 -13.79 -48.43
CA LYS A 379 17.42 -13.85 -47.30
C LYS A 379 16.67 -14.37 -46.04
N ALA A 380 16.62 -15.68 -45.89
CA ALA A 380 15.99 -16.27 -44.73
C ALA A 380 16.87 -16.03 -43.52
N PRO A 381 16.29 -15.58 -42.38
CA PRO A 381 17.04 -15.60 -41.16
C PRO A 381 17.49 -17.04 -40.85
N VAL A 382 18.69 -17.19 -40.34
CA VAL A 382 19.11 -18.44 -39.69
C VAL A 382 18.06 -18.74 -38.61
N LEU A 383 17.31 -19.82 -38.78
CA LEU A 383 16.26 -20.22 -37.86
C LEU A 383 16.85 -21.12 -36.79
N PRO A 384 17.15 -20.62 -35.56
CA PRO A 384 17.87 -21.40 -34.55
C PRO A 384 17.07 -22.56 -33.97
N ILE A 385 15.87 -22.75 -34.47
CA ILE A 385 14.90 -23.80 -34.04
C ILE A 385 14.89 -25.05 -34.91
N PHE A 386 15.61 -25.04 -36.03
CA PHE A 386 15.73 -26.21 -36.91
C PHE A 386 16.97 -27.00 -36.55
N GLY A 387 16.93 -28.34 -36.76
CA GLY A 387 18.09 -29.21 -36.55
C GLY A 387 18.46 -29.42 -35.07
N LEU A 388 17.59 -29.17 -34.12
CA LEU A 388 17.86 -29.37 -32.68
C LEU A 388 17.80 -30.83 -32.23
N ASN A 389 17.16 -31.71 -33.03
CA ASN A 389 17.03 -33.11 -32.71
C ASN A 389 18.08 -33.90 -33.49
N ASN A 390 19.16 -34.32 -32.84
CA ASN A 390 20.29 -34.99 -33.42
C ASN A 390 20.12 -36.52 -33.64
N ASP A 391 18.93 -37.08 -33.37
CA ASP A 391 18.69 -38.51 -33.42
C ASP A 391 18.66 -39.08 -34.87
N SER A 392 18.33 -38.22 -35.86
CA SER A 392 18.39 -38.57 -37.28
C SER A 392 18.39 -37.31 -38.15
N ILE A 393 19.26 -37.26 -39.15
CA ILE A 393 19.26 -36.20 -40.15
C ILE A 393 18.04 -36.38 -41.06
N ARG A 394 17.18 -35.35 -41.11
CA ARG A 394 16.00 -35.33 -41.97
C ARG A 394 15.95 -34.06 -42.79
N PHE A 395 15.16 -34.10 -43.85
CA PHE A 395 15.13 -33.07 -44.88
C PHE A 395 13.75 -32.42 -44.98
N GLY A 396 13.74 -31.10 -45.15
CA GLY A 396 12.58 -30.38 -45.68
C GLY A 396 12.67 -30.29 -47.20
N ILE A 397 11.56 -30.43 -47.93
CA ILE A 397 11.55 -30.31 -49.40
C ILE A 397 10.72 -29.12 -49.85
N TYR A 398 11.27 -28.39 -50.84
CA TYR A 398 10.57 -27.37 -51.60
C TYR A 398 10.70 -27.61 -53.11
N GLY A 399 9.55 -27.53 -53.82
CA GLY A 399 9.48 -27.66 -55.29
C GLY A 399 8.74 -28.87 -55.80
N VAL A 400 8.82 -30.04 -55.11
CA VAL A 400 8.05 -31.25 -55.40
C VAL A 400 7.48 -31.77 -54.08
N GLU A 401 6.32 -31.22 -53.69
CA GLU A 401 5.68 -31.59 -52.44
C GLU A 401 5.25 -33.07 -52.45
N ASP A 402 5.39 -33.76 -51.32
CA ASP A 402 4.90 -35.10 -51.00
C ASP A 402 5.58 -36.32 -51.74
N GLN A 403 6.75 -36.14 -52.32
CA GLN A 403 7.42 -37.21 -53.02
C GLN A 403 8.63 -37.87 -52.29
N LEU A 404 9.07 -37.35 -51.17
CA LEU A 404 10.09 -38.02 -50.36
C LEU A 404 9.49 -39.17 -49.54
N PRO A 405 10.24 -40.29 -49.41
CA PRO A 405 9.87 -41.34 -48.47
C PRO A 405 9.77 -40.76 -47.03
N GLU A 406 8.86 -41.33 -46.25
CA GLU A 406 8.62 -40.87 -44.86
C GLU A 406 9.85 -40.88 -43.96
N ASN A 407 10.85 -41.72 -44.25
CA ASN A 407 12.11 -41.82 -43.49
C ASN A 407 13.07 -40.65 -43.79
N PHE A 408 12.89 -39.87 -44.85
CA PHE A 408 13.69 -38.70 -45.17
C PHE A 408 13.01 -37.40 -44.78
N ALA A 409 11.70 -37.34 -44.84
CA ALA A 409 10.94 -36.11 -44.52
C ALA A 409 10.97 -35.76 -43.03
N ALA A 410 11.31 -34.51 -42.70
CA ALA A 410 11.18 -33.98 -41.35
C ALA A 410 9.70 -33.84 -41.01
N ARG A 411 9.30 -34.31 -39.83
CA ARG A 411 7.92 -34.22 -39.29
C ARG A 411 7.75 -33.03 -38.36
N THR A 412 8.88 -32.64 -37.74
CA THR A 412 8.93 -31.51 -36.81
C THR A 412 10.04 -30.53 -37.19
N PRO A 413 9.96 -29.26 -36.77
CA PRO A 413 11.03 -28.30 -37.03
C PRO A 413 12.42 -28.79 -36.53
N GLY A 414 12.49 -29.44 -35.39
CA GLY A 414 13.72 -29.90 -34.76
C GLY A 414 14.41 -31.04 -35.52
N GLU A 415 13.68 -31.79 -36.32
CA GLU A 415 14.23 -32.87 -37.16
C GLU A 415 14.84 -32.36 -38.47
N MET A 416 14.51 -31.14 -38.91
CA MET A 416 14.90 -30.59 -40.18
C MET A 416 16.32 -30.00 -40.12
N HIS A 417 17.30 -30.74 -40.60
CA HIS A 417 18.72 -30.35 -40.66
C HIS A 417 19.09 -29.67 -41.97
N TYR A 418 18.48 -30.14 -43.06
CA TYR A 418 18.72 -29.64 -44.40
C TYR A 418 17.40 -29.35 -45.12
N ILE A 419 17.46 -28.41 -46.03
CA ILE A 419 16.41 -28.12 -46.99
C ILE A 419 16.85 -28.49 -48.38
N VAL A 420 16.05 -29.29 -49.03
CA VAL A 420 16.26 -29.72 -50.42
C VAL A 420 15.44 -28.82 -51.32
N CYS A 421 16.11 -27.94 -52.03
CA CYS A 421 15.47 -27.03 -52.98
C CYS A 421 15.53 -27.67 -54.37
N ILE A 422 14.38 -28.02 -54.95
CA ILE A 422 14.29 -28.63 -56.28
C ILE A 422 13.72 -27.58 -57.25
N LYS A 423 14.52 -27.20 -58.20
CA LYS A 423 14.13 -26.35 -59.31
C LYS A 423 13.96 -27.21 -60.58
N PRO A 424 12.74 -27.35 -61.09
CA PRO A 424 12.56 -28.11 -62.35
C PRO A 424 13.11 -27.32 -63.54
N ASP A 425 13.98 -27.94 -64.28
CA ASP A 425 14.50 -27.48 -65.57
C ASP A 425 14.12 -28.48 -66.65
N ASN A 426 12.82 -28.60 -66.93
CA ASN A 426 12.25 -29.60 -67.79
C ASN A 426 12.62 -29.33 -69.26
N LYS A 427 13.15 -30.30 -69.96
CA LYS A 427 13.60 -30.19 -71.35
C LYS A 427 12.62 -30.84 -72.27
N THR A 428 12.07 -30.09 -73.25
CA THR A 428 11.31 -30.63 -74.34
C THR A 428 12.28 -31.37 -75.26
N VAL A 429 12.12 -32.67 -75.38
CA VAL A 429 12.98 -33.59 -76.25
C VAL A 429 12.36 -33.78 -77.59
N GLU A 430 11.04 -33.64 -77.77
CA GLU A 430 10.33 -33.81 -79.01
C GLU A 430 9.04 -33.06 -79.04
N THR A 431 8.64 -32.50 -80.21
CA THR A 431 7.39 -31.77 -80.41
C THR A 431 6.73 -32.34 -81.66
N ARG A 432 5.44 -32.61 -81.60
CA ARG A 432 4.62 -32.96 -82.79
C ARG A 432 3.30 -32.18 -82.78
N LEU A 433 2.75 -31.99 -84.02
CA LEU A 433 1.39 -31.52 -84.20
C LEU A 433 0.46 -32.73 -84.12
N HIS A 434 -0.54 -32.65 -83.27
CA HIS A 434 -1.59 -33.64 -83.09
C HIS A 434 -2.94 -33.04 -83.44
N LYS A 435 -3.73 -33.90 -84.17
CA LYS A 435 -5.12 -33.51 -84.48
C LYS A 435 -6.02 -33.80 -83.31
N ASN A 436 -6.58 -32.77 -82.71
CA ASN A 436 -7.63 -32.87 -81.67
C ASN A 436 -8.99 -32.77 -82.32
N VAL A 437 -9.80 -33.84 -82.27
CA VAL A 437 -11.15 -33.84 -82.84
C VAL A 437 -12.07 -33.07 -81.89
N VAL A 438 -12.56 -31.92 -82.36
CA VAL A 438 -13.41 -31.03 -81.56
C VAL A 438 -14.87 -31.36 -81.73
N LEU A 439 -15.29 -31.80 -82.95
CA LEU A 439 -16.64 -32.20 -83.29
C LEU A 439 -16.65 -33.29 -84.35
N ASP A 440 -17.47 -34.35 -84.15
CA ASP A 440 -17.74 -35.42 -85.11
C ASP A 440 -19.14 -35.29 -85.61
N PHE A 441 -19.28 -34.99 -86.91
CA PHE A 441 -20.55 -34.92 -87.63
C PHE A 441 -20.79 -36.14 -88.56
N GLY A 442 -20.14 -37.25 -88.29
CA GLY A 442 -20.39 -38.50 -89.01
C GLY A 442 -19.91 -38.57 -90.48
N ARG A 443 -19.65 -37.47 -91.17
CA ARG A 443 -19.02 -37.32 -92.48
C ARG A 443 -17.97 -36.22 -92.56
N TYR A 444 -17.85 -35.37 -91.55
CA TYR A 444 -16.88 -34.30 -91.53
C TYR A 444 -16.36 -34.09 -90.04
N ASP A 445 -15.11 -34.44 -89.87
CA ASP A 445 -14.43 -34.19 -88.54
C ASP A 445 -13.82 -32.80 -88.56
N PHE A 446 -14.29 -31.93 -87.66
CA PHE A 446 -13.57 -30.71 -87.36
C PHE A 446 -12.51 -30.97 -86.33
N TYR A 447 -11.28 -30.68 -86.68
CA TYR A 447 -10.14 -30.83 -85.77
C TYR A 447 -9.36 -29.52 -85.65
N THR A 448 -8.79 -29.29 -84.50
CA THR A 448 -7.74 -28.30 -84.25
C THR A 448 -6.39 -29.01 -84.24
N LEU A 449 -5.39 -28.35 -84.78
CA LEU A 449 -4.01 -28.82 -84.61
C LEU A 449 -3.48 -28.27 -83.26
N VAL A 450 -3.07 -29.17 -82.39
CA VAL A 450 -2.52 -28.84 -81.10
C VAL A 450 -1.08 -29.38 -81.03
N GLU A 451 -0.15 -28.58 -80.53
CA GLU A 451 1.22 -29.06 -80.27
C GLU A 451 1.20 -29.98 -79.07
N GLN A 452 1.80 -31.14 -79.23
CA GLN A 452 2.13 -32.06 -78.12
C GLN A 452 3.64 -32.03 -77.91
N PHE A 453 4.01 -31.99 -76.65
CA PHE A 453 5.40 -31.95 -76.21
C PHE A 453 5.76 -33.21 -75.42
N ARG A 454 6.86 -33.86 -75.76
CA ARG A 454 7.52 -34.89 -74.94
C ARG A 454 8.56 -34.15 -74.08
N VAL A 455 8.42 -34.25 -72.79
CA VAL A 455 9.20 -33.42 -71.81
C VAL A 455 10.00 -34.42 -70.92
N GLN A 456 11.32 -34.34 -70.94
CA GLN A 456 12.18 -35.04 -70.02
C GLN A 456 12.24 -34.16 -68.74
N VAL A 457 12.01 -34.81 -67.60
CA VAL A 457 12.07 -34.13 -66.28
C VAL A 457 13.53 -34.03 -65.86
N ILE A 458 13.98 -32.82 -65.64
CA ILE A 458 15.30 -32.47 -65.09
C ILE A 458 15.11 -31.68 -63.84
N TRP A 459 15.82 -32.03 -62.76
CA TRP A 459 15.81 -31.31 -61.50
C TRP A 459 17.20 -30.80 -61.18
N ASP A 460 17.33 -29.47 -61.06
CA ASP A 460 18.46 -28.84 -60.40
C ASP A 460 18.17 -28.81 -58.90
N VAL A 461 19.00 -29.47 -58.12
CA VAL A 461 18.76 -29.66 -56.67
C VAL A 461 19.91 -29.02 -55.92
N SER A 462 19.58 -28.20 -54.97
CA SER A 462 20.52 -27.67 -53.97
C SER A 462 20.13 -28.10 -52.56
N LEU A 463 21.12 -28.51 -51.77
CA LEU A 463 21.00 -28.87 -50.37
C LEU A 463 21.49 -27.70 -49.53
N VAL A 464 20.60 -27.13 -48.75
CA VAL A 464 20.86 -25.93 -47.91
C VAL A 464 20.81 -26.34 -46.44
N GLY A 465 21.86 -26.04 -45.67
CA GLY A 465 21.92 -26.28 -44.24
C GLY A 465 20.99 -25.31 -43.49
N THR A 466 20.13 -25.83 -42.60
CA THR A 466 19.19 -24.97 -41.83
C THR A 466 19.91 -24.08 -40.80
N SER A 467 21.08 -24.48 -40.34
CA SER A 467 21.91 -23.74 -39.39
C SER A 467 22.73 -22.63 -40.05
N THR A 468 23.14 -22.82 -41.31
CA THR A 468 24.01 -21.89 -42.06
C THR A 468 23.21 -21.02 -43.02
N GLY A 469 22.14 -21.54 -43.60
CA GLY A 469 21.39 -20.93 -44.70
C GLY A 469 22.18 -20.90 -46.01
N GLU A 470 23.30 -21.61 -46.10
CA GLU A 470 24.16 -21.71 -47.26
C GLU A 470 23.97 -23.04 -47.98
N SER A 471 24.23 -23.10 -49.29
CA SER A 471 24.20 -24.33 -50.08
C SER A 471 25.41 -25.18 -49.76
N ASP A 472 25.17 -26.38 -49.21
CA ASP A 472 26.22 -27.33 -48.86
C ASP A 472 26.55 -28.26 -50.01
N ALA A 473 25.58 -28.52 -50.92
CA ALA A 473 25.76 -29.32 -52.11
C ALA A 473 24.75 -28.96 -53.21
N GLU A 474 25.13 -29.17 -54.47
CA GLU A 474 24.28 -28.98 -55.64
C GLU A 474 24.48 -30.11 -56.62
N GLU A 475 23.39 -30.62 -57.23
CA GLU A 475 23.41 -31.69 -58.19
C GLU A 475 22.24 -31.58 -59.18
N THR A 476 22.43 -32.04 -60.42
CA THR A 476 21.39 -32.05 -61.44
C THR A 476 21.00 -33.51 -61.75
N PHE A 477 19.74 -33.82 -61.52
CA PHE A 477 19.18 -35.14 -61.78
C PHE A 477 18.32 -35.12 -63.03
N THR A 478 18.52 -36.17 -63.91
CA THR A 478 17.83 -36.30 -65.17
C THR A 478 16.93 -37.52 -65.16
N GLY A 479 15.63 -37.36 -65.22
CA GLY A 479 14.69 -38.46 -65.28
C GLY A 479 14.70 -39.17 -66.62
N GLU A 480 13.96 -40.26 -66.66
CA GLU A 480 13.83 -41.05 -67.87
C GLU A 480 13.21 -40.27 -69.05
N LEU A 481 13.50 -40.67 -70.24
CA LEU A 481 12.87 -40.13 -71.43
C LEU A 481 11.36 -40.34 -71.39
N PRO A 482 10.53 -39.33 -71.75
CA PRO A 482 9.12 -39.51 -71.81
C PRO A 482 8.67 -40.57 -72.81
N PRO A 483 7.59 -41.32 -72.52
CA PRO A 483 7.06 -42.33 -73.42
C PRO A 483 6.71 -41.76 -74.78
N PRO A 484 6.59 -42.60 -75.81
CA PRO A 484 6.15 -42.13 -77.12
C PRO A 484 4.82 -41.44 -77.12
N PHE A 485 4.59 -40.52 -78.05
CA PHE A 485 3.32 -39.85 -78.20
C PHE A 485 2.15 -40.81 -78.27
N SER A 486 1.10 -40.61 -77.52
CA SER A 486 -0.16 -41.32 -77.54
C SER A 486 -1.27 -40.47 -78.16
N GLU A 487 -2.28 -41.11 -78.77
CA GLU A 487 -3.41 -40.42 -79.40
C GLU A 487 -4.40 -39.80 -78.34
N THR A 488 -4.30 -40.31 -77.13
CA THR A 488 -5.18 -39.88 -75.98
C THR A 488 -4.47 -39.06 -74.94
N GLY A 489 -3.24 -38.69 -75.16
CA GLY A 489 -2.44 -37.91 -74.21
C GLY A 489 -2.75 -36.42 -74.25
N GLY A 490 -2.55 -35.71 -73.16
CA GLY A 490 -2.63 -34.22 -73.07
C GLY A 490 -1.52 -33.55 -73.91
N ASN A 491 -1.46 -32.23 -73.89
CA ASN A 491 -0.49 -31.45 -74.66
C ASN A 491 0.99 -31.71 -74.21
N TYR A 492 1.20 -32.18 -72.97
CA TYR A 492 2.50 -32.51 -72.45
C TYR A 492 2.54 -33.96 -71.98
N ILE A 493 3.59 -34.69 -72.38
CA ILE A 493 3.87 -36.04 -71.97
C ILE A 493 5.24 -36.03 -71.27
N TYR A 494 5.23 -36.25 -69.97
CA TYR A 494 6.43 -36.20 -69.12
C TYR A 494 7.04 -37.59 -68.99
N GLY A 495 8.38 -37.64 -68.92
CA GLY A 495 9.11 -38.75 -68.37
C GLY A 495 8.94 -38.93 -66.88
N SER A 496 9.43 -40.01 -66.34
CA SER A 496 9.48 -40.20 -64.90
C SER A 496 10.43 -39.22 -64.23
N ALA A 497 10.11 -38.84 -63.02
CA ALA A 497 10.98 -38.00 -62.21
C ALA A 497 12.20 -38.81 -61.70
N PRO A 498 13.38 -38.17 -61.53
CA PRO A 498 14.62 -38.82 -61.08
C PRO A 498 14.66 -39.07 -59.58
N MET A 499 13.65 -39.72 -59.03
CA MET A 499 13.42 -39.83 -57.59
C MET A 499 14.39 -40.81 -56.91
N GLU A 500 14.78 -41.89 -57.58
CA GLU A 500 15.68 -42.90 -57.03
C GLU A 500 17.11 -42.35 -56.90
N GLU A 501 17.55 -41.59 -57.90
CA GLU A 501 18.85 -40.94 -57.90
C GLU A 501 18.94 -39.90 -56.81
N LEU A 502 17.85 -39.10 -56.64
CA LEU A 502 17.75 -38.10 -55.54
C LEU A 502 17.83 -38.81 -54.19
N LYS A 503 17.12 -39.90 -53.96
CA LYS A 503 17.17 -40.66 -52.71
C LYS A 503 18.58 -41.12 -52.38
N LEU A 504 19.29 -41.78 -53.36
CA LEU A 504 20.65 -42.26 -53.16
C LEU A 504 21.62 -41.11 -52.82
N TRP A 505 21.43 -39.96 -53.44
CA TRP A 505 22.19 -38.74 -53.11
C TRP A 505 21.93 -38.22 -51.70
N LEU A 506 20.69 -38.17 -51.29
CA LEU A 506 20.32 -37.73 -49.93
C LEU A 506 20.82 -38.70 -48.85
N GLU A 507 20.84 -40.01 -49.14
CA GLU A 507 21.39 -41.05 -48.25
C GLU A 507 22.88 -40.79 -47.92
N SER A 508 23.64 -40.18 -48.84
CA SER A 508 25.03 -39.83 -48.58
C SER A 508 25.26 -38.76 -47.53
N PHE A 509 24.23 -38.00 -47.16
CA PHE A 509 24.28 -36.94 -46.12
C PHE A 509 23.69 -37.39 -44.78
N THR A 510 23.16 -38.63 -44.68
CA THR A 510 22.52 -39.12 -43.44
C THR A 510 23.50 -39.90 -42.52
N HIS A 511 24.78 -39.96 -42.88
CA HIS A 511 25.81 -40.71 -42.13
C HIS A 511 26.83 -39.82 -41.44
#